data_bb8346d466fc4d737864a417627a584b
#
_entry.id   bb8346d466fc4d737864a417627a584b
#
_cell.length_a   1.000
_cell.length_b   1.000
_cell.length_c   1.000
_cell.angle_alpha   90.00
_cell.angle_beta   90.00
_cell.angle_gamma   90.00
#
_symmetry.space_group_name_H-M   'P 1'
#
loop_
_entity.id
_entity.type
_entity.pdbx_description
1 polymer ?
#
loop_
_entity_poly.entity_id
_entity_poly.type
_entity_poly.pdbx_seq_one_letter_code
_entity_poly.pdbx_strand_id
1 'polypeptide(L)'
;MLKKNEIGPQAYRDAMSHFAGHVHVVTTDGPAGKRGATVIAACSVSDTPPTILVCLNRENPKNEPFVKNGKFALNTLASHQEPLSIGFSGITGLPVEERFALGEWDEISTGAPTLKGALAVFDCELIDTKDLATHRVLFGKVTGLRMGDNLRPLIYHARGYHVLESGAAAFTEKE
;
A
#
# COMPACT_ATOMS: atom_id res chain seq x y z
N MET A 1 -21.30 -15.41 -22.88
CA MET A 1 -21.63 -14.01 -23.20
C MET A 1 -22.14 -13.35 -21.93
N LEU A 2 -21.39 -12.43 -21.34
CA LEU A 2 -21.81 -11.71 -20.13
C LEU A 2 -23.01 -10.80 -20.48
N LYS A 3 -24.11 -10.95 -19.75
CA LYS A 3 -25.26 -10.05 -19.87
C LYS A 3 -24.83 -8.63 -19.48
N LYS A 4 -25.18 -7.67 -20.29
CA LYS A 4 -24.70 -6.28 -20.24
C LYS A 4 -24.98 -5.49 -18.96
N ASN A 5 -25.73 -6.03 -17.98
CA ASN A 5 -26.25 -5.30 -16.83
C ASN A 5 -26.05 -5.96 -15.45
N GLU A 6 -25.34 -7.10 -15.34
CA GLU A 6 -25.10 -7.74 -14.05
C GLU A 6 -23.66 -8.24 -13.95
N ILE A 7 -22.76 -7.36 -13.52
CA ILE A 7 -21.41 -7.76 -13.16
C ILE A 7 -21.44 -8.24 -11.71
N GLY A 8 -21.44 -9.56 -11.50
CA GLY A 8 -21.37 -10.16 -10.18
C GLY A 8 -19.99 -9.91 -9.51
N PRO A 9 -19.92 -9.89 -8.17
CA PRO A 9 -18.67 -9.63 -7.44
C PRO A 9 -17.54 -10.61 -7.81
N GLN A 10 -17.86 -11.86 -8.14
CA GLN A 10 -16.85 -12.85 -8.51
C GLN A 10 -16.24 -12.53 -9.87
N ALA A 11 -17.05 -12.25 -10.89
CA ALA A 11 -16.58 -11.87 -12.22
C ALA A 11 -15.70 -10.61 -12.17
N TYR A 12 -16.08 -9.63 -11.34
CA TYR A 12 -15.26 -8.45 -11.10
C TYR A 12 -13.90 -8.80 -10.48
N ARG A 13 -13.87 -9.63 -9.41
CA ARG A 13 -12.60 -10.07 -8.79
C ARG A 13 -11.73 -10.86 -9.74
N ASP A 14 -12.33 -11.68 -10.61
CA ASP A 14 -11.60 -12.44 -11.62
C ASP A 14 -10.95 -11.50 -12.64
N ALA A 15 -11.69 -10.52 -13.13
CA ALA A 15 -11.15 -9.49 -14.02
C ALA A 15 -10.03 -8.68 -13.35
N MET A 16 -10.24 -8.24 -12.09
CA MET A 16 -9.23 -7.49 -11.34
C MET A 16 -7.97 -8.31 -11.02
N SER A 17 -8.06 -9.65 -10.98
CA SER A 17 -6.86 -10.47 -10.79
C SER A 17 -5.85 -10.39 -11.94
N HIS A 18 -6.28 -9.88 -13.12
CA HIS A 18 -5.40 -9.60 -14.25
C HIS A 18 -4.67 -8.25 -14.17
N PHE A 19 -5.02 -7.40 -13.20
CA PHE A 19 -4.24 -6.19 -12.92
C PHE A 19 -2.97 -6.57 -12.16
N ALA A 20 -1.81 -6.30 -12.76
CA ALA A 20 -0.54 -6.37 -12.04
C ALA A 20 -0.40 -5.11 -11.19
N GLY A 21 -0.23 -5.27 -9.89
CA GLY A 21 -0.07 -4.17 -8.96
C GLY A 21 1.16 -4.35 -8.07
N HIS A 22 1.85 -3.25 -7.79
CA HIS A 22 2.91 -3.27 -6.79
C HIS A 22 2.31 -3.51 -5.40
N VAL A 23 2.96 -4.36 -4.60
CA VAL A 23 2.53 -4.65 -3.24
C VAL A 23 3.10 -3.61 -2.28
N HIS A 24 2.23 -3.07 -1.45
CA HIS A 24 2.60 -2.11 -0.42
C HIS A 24 2.10 -2.55 0.95
N VAL A 25 2.73 -2.07 2.00
CA VAL A 25 2.18 -2.05 3.35
C VAL A 25 1.92 -0.60 3.74
N VAL A 26 0.67 -0.27 3.99
CA VAL A 26 0.29 1.03 4.55
C VAL A 26 0.27 0.93 6.07
N THR A 27 0.86 1.91 6.76
CA THR A 27 1.05 1.92 8.21
C THR A 27 0.64 3.24 8.82
N THR A 28 0.19 3.20 10.06
CA THR A 28 -0.07 4.38 10.89
C THR A 28 0.21 4.06 12.36
N ASP A 29 0.53 5.08 13.13
CA ASP A 29 0.61 5.02 14.59
C ASP A 29 0.22 6.37 15.19
N GLY A 30 -0.37 6.35 16.37
CA GLY A 30 -0.80 7.55 17.06
C GLY A 30 -1.81 7.26 18.16
N PRO A 31 -2.55 8.27 18.67
CA PRO A 31 -3.48 8.11 19.79
C PRO A 31 -4.58 7.06 19.53
N ALA A 32 -4.93 6.78 18.28
CA ALA A 32 -5.92 5.76 17.94
C ALA A 32 -5.33 4.36 17.79
N GLY A 33 -4.02 4.21 18.05
CA GLY A 33 -3.28 2.94 18.00
C GLY A 33 -2.53 2.70 16.69
N LYS A 34 -1.68 1.69 16.76
CA LYS A 34 -0.83 1.25 15.65
C LYS A 34 -1.59 0.32 14.71
N ARG A 35 -1.45 0.54 13.41
CA ARG A 35 -2.08 -0.29 12.39
C ARG A 35 -1.21 -0.41 11.13
N GLY A 36 -1.26 -1.57 10.50
CA GLY A 36 -0.74 -1.79 9.15
C GLY A 36 -1.66 -2.69 8.35
N ALA A 37 -1.66 -2.55 7.04
CA ALA A 37 -2.41 -3.38 6.10
C ALA A 37 -1.67 -3.51 4.77
N THR A 38 -1.72 -4.69 4.17
CA THR A 38 -1.22 -4.93 2.81
C THR A 38 -2.23 -4.42 1.79
N VAL A 39 -1.76 -3.66 0.83
CA VAL A 39 -2.57 -3.09 -0.24
C VAL A 39 -1.84 -3.17 -1.59
N ILE A 40 -2.61 -3.26 -2.67
CA ILE A 40 -2.17 -3.00 -4.05
C ILE A 40 -2.89 -1.78 -4.63
N ALA A 41 -3.96 -1.32 -3.98
CA ALA A 41 -4.79 -0.21 -4.42
C ALA A 41 -4.21 1.12 -3.92
N ALA A 42 -3.11 1.55 -4.53
CA ALA A 42 -2.46 2.82 -4.29
C ALA A 42 -1.98 3.41 -5.62
N CYS A 43 -2.01 4.72 -5.74
CA CYS A 43 -1.43 5.42 -6.90
C CYS A 43 -1.10 6.88 -6.60
N SER A 44 -0.30 7.47 -7.50
CA SER A 44 -0.06 8.92 -7.52
C SER A 44 -1.32 9.68 -7.93
N VAL A 45 -1.55 10.82 -7.31
CA VAL A 45 -2.65 11.75 -7.62
C VAL A 45 -2.12 13.04 -8.24
N SER A 46 -1.05 13.60 -7.67
CA SER A 46 -0.44 14.87 -8.09
C SER A 46 1.02 14.90 -7.70
N ASP A 47 1.83 15.61 -8.46
CA ASP A 47 3.21 15.92 -8.14
C ASP A 47 3.37 17.33 -7.49
N THR A 48 2.35 18.19 -7.63
CA THR A 48 2.36 19.55 -7.10
C THR A 48 1.00 19.92 -6.46
N PRO A 49 0.86 19.81 -5.13
CA PRO A 49 1.79 19.20 -4.18
C PRO A 49 1.83 17.67 -4.34
N PRO A 50 2.95 17.02 -3.94
CA PRO A 50 3.05 15.56 -4.00
C PRO A 50 1.93 14.89 -3.20
N THR A 51 1.09 14.13 -3.89
CA THR A 51 -0.10 13.53 -3.30
C THR A 51 -0.31 12.13 -3.84
N ILE A 52 -0.60 11.19 -2.95
CA ILE A 52 -0.95 9.81 -3.28
C ILE A 52 -2.32 9.45 -2.73
N LEU A 53 -2.92 8.41 -3.26
CA LEU A 53 -4.10 7.78 -2.67
C LEU A 53 -3.86 6.32 -2.30
N VAL A 54 -4.62 5.86 -1.29
CA VAL A 54 -4.68 4.46 -0.87
C VAL A 54 -6.13 4.09 -0.60
N CYS A 55 -6.58 2.93 -1.11
CA CYS A 55 -7.92 2.43 -0.83
C CYS A 55 -7.88 1.35 0.26
N LEU A 56 -8.69 1.51 1.30
CA LEU A 56 -8.84 0.56 2.39
C LEU A 56 -10.30 0.12 2.55
N ASN A 57 -10.51 -1.14 2.91
CA ASN A 57 -11.84 -1.61 3.26
C ASN A 57 -12.33 -0.90 4.53
N ARG A 58 -13.41 -0.10 4.42
CA ARG A 58 -14.00 0.66 5.53
C ARG A 58 -14.89 -0.17 6.44
N GLU A 59 -15.34 -1.33 5.96
CA GLU A 59 -16.15 -2.27 6.77
C GLU A 59 -15.28 -2.99 7.81
N ASN A 60 -13.96 -2.94 7.67
CA ASN A 60 -13.04 -3.43 8.68
C ASN A 60 -12.75 -2.32 9.72
N PRO A 61 -13.31 -2.39 10.93
CA PRO A 61 -13.15 -1.34 11.95
C PRO A 61 -11.68 -1.19 12.40
N LYS A 62 -10.83 -2.19 12.17
CA LYS A 62 -9.40 -2.13 12.44
C LYS A 62 -8.67 -1.11 11.55
N ASN A 63 -9.32 -0.56 10.51
CA ASN A 63 -8.75 0.46 9.63
C ASN A 63 -9.10 1.91 10.07
N GLU A 64 -9.94 2.10 11.08
CA GLU A 64 -10.25 3.42 11.63
C GLU A 64 -9.02 4.22 12.13
N PRO A 65 -7.97 3.61 12.70
CA PRO A 65 -6.78 4.34 13.10
C PRO A 65 -6.14 5.18 11.99
N PHE A 66 -6.21 4.76 10.72
CA PHE A 66 -5.67 5.54 9.61
C PHE A 66 -6.29 6.94 9.51
N VAL A 67 -7.60 7.02 9.73
CA VAL A 67 -8.32 8.31 9.72
C VAL A 67 -8.08 9.08 11.01
N LYS A 68 -8.22 8.40 12.16
CA LYS A 68 -8.15 9.05 13.48
C LYS A 68 -6.76 9.58 13.82
N ASN A 69 -5.70 8.93 13.34
CA ASN A 69 -4.32 9.40 13.51
C ASN A 69 -3.96 10.52 12.54
N GLY A 70 -4.72 10.70 11.45
CA GLY A 70 -4.52 11.80 10.49
C GLY A 70 -3.23 11.69 9.67
N LYS A 71 -2.63 10.50 9.60
CA LYS A 71 -1.36 10.23 8.92
C LYS A 71 -1.20 8.78 8.53
N PHE A 72 -0.39 8.52 7.51
CA PHE A 72 0.00 7.16 7.14
C PHE A 72 1.32 7.16 6.37
N ALA A 73 2.03 6.03 6.40
CA ALA A 73 3.14 5.79 5.49
C ALA A 73 2.78 4.67 4.50
N LEU A 74 3.06 4.87 3.21
CA LEU A 74 2.95 3.85 2.18
C LEU A 74 4.35 3.29 1.93
N ASN A 75 4.57 2.03 2.29
CA ASN A 75 5.84 1.33 2.16
C ASN A 75 5.75 0.39 0.95
N THR A 76 6.49 0.71 -0.10
CA THR A 76 6.53 -0.06 -1.36
C THR A 76 7.49 -1.23 -1.22
N LEU A 77 6.99 -2.46 -1.30
CA LEU A 77 7.76 -3.65 -0.93
C LEU A 77 8.72 -4.12 -2.02
N ALA A 78 9.92 -4.50 -1.60
CA ALA A 78 10.85 -5.28 -2.40
C ALA A 78 10.49 -6.78 -2.38
N SER A 79 10.98 -7.53 -3.36
CA SER A 79 10.65 -8.95 -3.54
C SER A 79 10.94 -9.84 -2.32
N HIS A 80 12.01 -9.57 -1.59
CA HIS A 80 12.36 -10.32 -0.39
C HIS A 80 11.44 -10.05 0.82
N GLN A 81 10.55 -9.06 0.71
CA GLN A 81 9.60 -8.65 1.75
C GLN A 81 8.21 -9.31 1.59
N GLU A 82 8.09 -10.36 0.77
CA GLU A 82 6.84 -11.14 0.64
C GLU A 82 6.30 -11.64 1.99
N PRO A 83 7.12 -12.18 2.93
CA PRO A 83 6.63 -12.58 4.25
C PRO A 83 5.95 -11.45 5.03
N LEU A 84 6.45 -10.23 4.89
CA LEU A 84 5.87 -9.04 5.49
C LEU A 84 4.51 -8.71 4.87
N SER A 85 4.40 -8.79 3.54
CA SER A 85 3.11 -8.65 2.85
C SER A 85 2.08 -9.64 3.37
N ILE A 86 2.43 -10.91 3.53
CA ILE A 86 1.55 -11.96 4.05
C ILE A 86 1.11 -11.64 5.49
N GLY A 87 2.06 -11.22 6.35
CA GLY A 87 1.78 -10.86 7.74
C GLY A 87 0.74 -9.73 7.89
N PHE A 88 0.83 -8.71 7.03
CA PHE A 88 -0.08 -7.56 7.04
C PHE A 88 -1.38 -7.76 6.24
N SER A 89 -1.51 -8.82 5.45
CA SER A 89 -2.73 -9.11 4.67
C SER A 89 -3.94 -9.47 5.53
N GLY A 90 -3.70 -9.89 6.78
CA GLY A 90 -4.74 -10.34 7.70
C GLY A 90 -5.08 -11.83 7.60
N ILE A 91 -4.53 -12.56 6.63
CA ILE A 91 -4.76 -14.01 6.45
C ILE A 91 -4.16 -14.83 7.61
N THR A 92 -3.03 -14.38 8.15
CA THR A 92 -2.30 -15.07 9.22
C THR A 92 -2.96 -14.97 10.58
N GLY A 93 -3.86 -14.00 10.79
CA GLY A 93 -4.44 -13.74 12.11
C GLY A 93 -3.47 -13.15 13.15
N LEU A 94 -2.21 -12.87 12.80
CA LEU A 94 -1.20 -12.36 13.73
C LEU A 94 -1.65 -11.08 14.45
N PRO A 95 -1.35 -10.92 15.75
CA PRO A 95 -1.48 -9.66 16.47
C PRO A 95 -0.66 -8.53 15.82
N VAL A 96 -1.00 -7.28 16.12
CA VAL A 96 -0.34 -6.11 15.50
C VAL A 96 1.16 -6.11 15.80
N GLU A 97 1.54 -6.39 17.04
CA GLU A 97 2.94 -6.39 17.50
C GLU A 97 3.77 -7.43 16.74
N GLU A 98 3.23 -8.63 16.53
CA GLU A 98 3.91 -9.69 15.79
C GLU A 98 4.05 -9.35 14.30
N ARG A 99 3.06 -8.64 13.70
CA ARG A 99 3.17 -8.18 12.31
C ARG A 99 4.30 -7.18 12.15
N PHE A 100 4.39 -6.21 13.07
CA PHE A 100 5.47 -5.23 13.04
C PHE A 100 6.84 -5.83 13.36
N ALA A 101 6.91 -6.93 14.12
CA ALA A 101 8.15 -7.67 14.36
C ALA A 101 8.71 -8.38 13.10
N LEU A 102 7.95 -8.48 12.01
CA LEU A 102 8.41 -9.03 10.73
C LEU A 102 9.35 -8.09 9.95
N GLY A 103 9.48 -6.83 10.35
CA GLY A 103 10.31 -5.84 9.68
C GLY A 103 11.00 -4.90 10.66
N GLU A 104 11.89 -4.08 10.13
CA GLU A 104 12.53 -3.00 10.88
C GLU A 104 11.86 -1.67 10.49
N TRP A 105 11.51 -0.89 11.50
CA TRP A 105 10.74 0.35 11.33
C TRP A 105 11.44 1.53 11.97
N ASP A 106 11.25 2.68 11.38
CA ASP A 106 11.62 3.99 11.91
C ASP A 106 10.54 5.02 11.55
N GLU A 107 10.85 6.30 11.64
CA GLU A 107 9.97 7.42 11.30
C GLU A 107 10.74 8.40 10.41
N ILE A 108 10.05 9.03 9.44
CA ILE A 108 10.65 10.02 8.55
C ILE A 108 10.15 11.43 8.90
N SER A 109 8.84 11.64 8.91
CA SER A 109 8.24 12.98 9.02
C SER A 109 7.04 13.03 9.97
N THR A 110 6.04 12.18 9.75
CA THR A 110 4.76 12.28 10.45
C THR A 110 4.71 11.49 11.76
N GLY A 111 5.66 10.62 12.00
CA GLY A 111 5.63 9.63 13.07
C GLY A 111 4.75 8.41 12.73
N ALA A 112 4.40 8.20 11.46
CA ALA A 112 3.90 6.92 11.00
C ALA A 112 5.07 5.95 10.82
N PRO A 113 4.91 4.64 11.16
CA PRO A 113 5.99 3.68 10.99
C PRO A 113 6.41 3.54 9.52
N THR A 114 7.69 3.78 9.23
CA THR A 114 8.30 3.67 7.90
C THR A 114 9.22 2.48 7.85
N LEU A 115 9.05 1.62 6.81
CA LEU A 115 9.79 0.37 6.68
C LEU A 115 11.21 0.62 6.16
N LYS A 116 12.22 0.16 6.92
CA LYS A 116 13.60 0.12 6.43
C LYS A 116 13.75 -0.93 5.32
N GLY A 117 14.56 -0.61 4.31
CA GLY A 117 14.80 -1.51 3.18
C GLY A 117 13.62 -1.67 2.22
N ALA A 118 12.59 -0.85 2.30
CA ALA A 118 11.55 -0.76 1.28
C ALA A 118 12.10 -0.12 0.00
N LEU A 119 11.51 -0.43 -1.17
CA LEU A 119 11.88 0.20 -2.46
C LEU A 119 11.64 1.71 -2.46
N ALA A 120 10.52 2.12 -1.88
CA ALA A 120 10.20 3.52 -1.63
C ALA A 120 9.28 3.62 -0.43
N VAL A 121 9.36 4.71 0.30
CA VAL A 121 8.46 5.05 1.39
C VAL A 121 7.93 6.45 1.17
N PHE A 122 6.61 6.59 1.22
CA PHE A 122 5.90 7.85 1.15
C PHE A 122 5.24 8.09 2.51
N ASP A 123 5.80 9.00 3.30
CA ASP A 123 5.26 9.38 4.60
C ASP A 123 4.33 10.59 4.43
N CYS A 124 3.07 10.44 4.86
CA CYS A 124 1.98 11.30 4.43
C CYS A 124 1.16 11.84 5.59
N GLU A 125 0.84 13.14 5.52
CA GLU A 125 -0.31 13.72 6.21
C GLU A 125 -1.59 13.35 5.46
N LEU A 126 -2.61 12.87 6.18
CA LEU A 126 -3.93 12.65 5.62
C LEU A 126 -4.62 13.99 5.39
N ILE A 127 -4.92 14.31 4.12
CA ILE A 127 -5.53 15.60 3.76
C ILE A 127 -7.02 15.49 3.44
N ASP A 128 -7.48 14.32 3.00
CA ASP A 128 -8.90 14.09 2.68
C ASP A 128 -9.21 12.59 2.68
N THR A 129 -10.50 12.26 2.81
CA THR A 129 -11.00 10.89 2.67
C THR A 129 -12.30 10.87 1.89
N LYS A 130 -12.51 9.83 1.09
CA LYS A 130 -13.76 9.61 0.38
C LYS A 130 -14.27 8.18 0.57
N ASP A 131 -15.45 8.06 1.14
CA ASP A 131 -16.13 6.77 1.24
C ASP A 131 -16.86 6.45 -0.07
N LEU A 132 -16.60 5.27 -0.61
CA LEU A 132 -17.27 4.76 -1.80
C LEU A 132 -17.55 3.26 -1.63
N ALA A 133 -18.83 2.90 -1.56
CA ALA A 133 -19.27 1.54 -1.33
C ALA A 133 -18.54 0.90 -0.13
N THR A 134 -17.83 -0.20 -0.31
CA THR A 134 -17.13 -0.95 0.73
C THR A 134 -15.76 -0.39 1.09
N HIS A 135 -15.29 0.63 0.38
CA HIS A 135 -13.93 1.17 0.55
C HIS A 135 -13.93 2.65 0.93
N ARG A 136 -12.86 3.02 1.61
CA ARG A 136 -12.47 4.40 1.87
C ARG A 136 -11.18 4.69 1.12
N VAL A 137 -11.18 5.76 0.36
CA VAL A 137 -9.99 6.32 -0.27
C VAL A 137 -9.38 7.33 0.70
N LEU A 138 -8.12 7.14 1.03
CA LEU A 138 -7.31 8.08 1.80
C LEU A 138 -6.48 8.90 0.82
N PHE A 139 -6.49 10.22 0.93
CA PHE A 139 -5.61 11.12 0.18
C PHE A 139 -4.52 11.62 1.11
N GLY A 140 -3.25 11.34 0.77
CA GLY A 140 -2.10 11.70 1.57
C GLY A 140 -1.21 12.69 0.85
N LYS A 141 -0.96 13.86 1.48
CA LYS A 141 0.10 14.77 1.06
C LYS A 141 1.44 14.20 1.54
N VAL A 142 2.34 13.93 0.62
CA VAL A 142 3.67 13.40 0.95
C VAL A 142 4.49 14.49 1.60
N THR A 143 4.92 14.27 2.84
CA THR A 143 5.75 15.18 3.63
C THR A 143 7.14 14.61 3.92
N GLY A 144 7.30 13.29 3.73
CA GLY A 144 8.56 12.58 3.84
C GLY A 144 8.69 11.52 2.75
N LEU A 145 9.90 11.38 2.21
CA LEU A 145 10.19 10.43 1.13
C LEU A 145 11.50 9.71 1.42
N ARG A 146 11.53 8.40 1.21
CA ARG A 146 12.74 7.59 1.18
C ARG A 146 12.77 6.78 -0.09
N MET A 147 13.89 6.82 -0.80
CA MET A 147 14.20 5.91 -1.90
C MET A 147 15.08 4.79 -1.36
N GLY A 148 14.72 3.57 -1.64
CA GLY A 148 15.56 2.40 -1.37
C GLY A 148 16.61 2.18 -2.45
N ASP A 149 17.52 1.24 -2.20
CA ASP A 149 18.48 0.79 -3.18
C ASP A 149 17.80 0.09 -4.37
N ASN A 150 18.57 -0.24 -5.40
CA ASN A 150 18.09 -0.87 -6.63
C ASN A 150 17.61 -2.32 -6.38
N LEU A 151 16.47 -2.47 -5.73
CA LEU A 151 15.84 -3.73 -5.36
C LEU A 151 14.79 -4.13 -6.40
N ARG A 152 14.50 -5.45 -6.48
CA ARG A 152 13.40 -5.94 -7.33
C ARG A 152 12.05 -5.70 -6.67
N PRO A 153 11.02 -5.25 -7.41
CA PRO A 153 9.70 -5.01 -6.85
C PRO A 153 8.94 -6.30 -6.56
N LEU A 154 8.11 -6.29 -5.51
CA LEU A 154 7.13 -7.33 -5.24
C LEU A 154 5.81 -6.97 -5.93
N ILE A 155 5.40 -7.79 -6.89
CA ILE A 155 4.19 -7.59 -7.69
C ILE A 155 3.15 -8.64 -7.30
N TYR A 156 1.88 -8.25 -7.31
CA TYR A 156 0.75 -9.16 -7.18
C TYR A 156 -0.03 -9.21 -8.49
N HIS A 157 -0.17 -10.40 -9.07
CA HIS A 157 -0.88 -10.63 -10.32
C HIS A 157 -1.41 -12.06 -10.34
N ALA A 158 -2.58 -12.30 -10.95
CA ALA A 158 -3.20 -13.61 -11.07
C ALA A 158 -3.28 -14.39 -9.73
N ARG A 159 -3.53 -13.66 -8.64
CA ARG A 159 -3.61 -14.18 -7.25
C ARG A 159 -2.31 -14.78 -6.72
N GLY A 160 -1.19 -14.38 -7.27
CA GLY A 160 0.15 -14.79 -6.84
C GLY A 160 1.13 -13.62 -6.73
N TYR A 161 2.21 -13.84 -5.99
CA TYR A 161 3.32 -12.91 -5.94
C TYR A 161 4.30 -13.19 -7.08
N HIS A 162 4.84 -12.12 -7.65
CA HIS A 162 5.79 -12.15 -8.73
C HIS A 162 6.91 -11.15 -8.50
N VAL A 163 8.04 -11.42 -9.10
CA VAL A 163 9.20 -10.53 -9.12
C VAL A 163 9.47 -10.15 -10.55
N LEU A 164 9.57 -8.84 -10.83
CA LEU A 164 10.00 -8.40 -12.15
C LEU A 164 11.52 -8.58 -12.26
N GLU A 165 11.95 -9.26 -13.31
CA GLU A 165 13.36 -9.21 -13.70
C GLU A 165 13.71 -7.77 -14.10
N SER A 166 14.93 -7.32 -13.77
CA SER A 166 15.41 -6.00 -14.21
C SER A 166 15.49 -6.02 -15.74
N GLY A 167 14.51 -5.43 -16.41
CA GLY A 167 14.59 -5.16 -17.84
C GLY A 167 15.72 -4.16 -18.12
N ALA A 168 16.36 -4.27 -19.27
CA ALA A 168 17.30 -3.25 -19.75
C ALA A 168 16.63 -1.88 -19.70
N ALA A 169 17.34 -0.85 -19.25
CA ALA A 169 16.83 0.51 -19.17
C ALA A 169 16.22 0.92 -20.53
N ALA A 170 14.90 1.09 -20.57
CA ALA A 170 14.18 1.35 -21.80
C ALA A 170 14.22 2.82 -22.24
N PHE A 171 14.69 3.72 -21.38
CA PHE A 171 14.76 5.15 -21.71
C PHE A 171 16.09 5.74 -21.23
N THR A 172 16.96 6.07 -22.16
CA THR A 172 17.95 7.11 -21.96
C THR A 172 17.20 8.43 -22.11
N GLU A 173 17.15 9.23 -21.05
CA GLU A 173 16.72 10.64 -21.17
C GLU A 173 17.56 11.28 -22.27
N LYS A 174 16.90 11.80 -23.30
CA LYS A 174 17.54 12.74 -24.21
C LYS A 174 17.55 14.10 -23.50
N GLU A 175 18.75 14.58 -23.25
CA GLU A 175 19.03 15.95 -22.87
C GLU A 175 18.34 16.96 -23.78
#